data_51efb0c050dd4550a65170a97ba5df54
#
_entry.id   51efb0c050dd4550a65170a97ba5df54
#
_cell.length_a   1.000
_cell.length_b   1.000
_cell.length_c   1.000
_cell.angle_alpha   90.00
_cell.angle_beta   90.00
_cell.angle_gamma   90.00
#
_symmetry.space_group_name_H-M   'P 1'
#
loop_
_entity.id
_entity.type
_entity.pdbx_description
1 polymer ?
#
loop_
_entity_poly.entity_id
_entity_poly.type
_entity_poly.pdbx_seq_one_letter_code
_entity_poly.pdbx_strand_id
1 'polypeptide(L)'
;PPSDQSGLSEFGMGMKSASIWFSPYWTVTTQAIDSSLEYQYTFDLDEVEKVNGRLTPEIKDSKSKKGYTKIELRRLHSKMVGKTIKKIKDHISSIYRCFLRTKKLEIIFNDEELKFEGPDILQAVEAWPEGNKTEVLEWKKPISFSVSNGASVRGFVGIRKKGSIPQAGFSLFRRNRLIEGSD
;
A
#
# COMPACT_ATOMS: atom_id res chain seq x y z
N PRO A 1 -11.65 1.50 16.89
CA PRO A 1 -11.53 0.70 15.67
C PRO A 1 -12.73 0.97 14.77
N PRO A 2 -12.56 1.01 13.43
CA PRO A 2 -13.68 1.20 12.54
C PRO A 2 -14.68 0.06 12.69
N SER A 3 -15.98 0.38 12.62
CA SER A 3 -17.06 -0.60 12.68
C SER A 3 -17.04 -1.58 11.49
N ASP A 4 -16.45 -1.16 10.37
CA ASP A 4 -16.27 -1.98 9.18
C ASP A 4 -14.90 -2.65 9.19
N GLN A 5 -14.89 -3.96 9.36
CA GLN A 5 -13.67 -4.79 9.33
C GLN A 5 -13.19 -5.12 7.90
N SER A 6 -13.87 -4.66 6.86
CA SER A 6 -13.46 -4.87 5.46
C SER A 6 -12.28 -3.99 5.04
N GLY A 7 -12.06 -2.89 5.71
CA GLY A 7 -10.98 -1.93 5.45
C GLY A 7 -9.58 -2.47 5.78
N LEU A 8 -8.55 -1.80 5.28
CA LEU A 8 -7.14 -2.12 5.56
C LEU A 8 -6.70 -1.64 6.95
N SER A 9 -7.43 -0.72 7.58
CA SER A 9 -7.12 -0.17 8.90
C SER A 9 -7.89 -0.91 9.98
N GLU A 10 -7.19 -1.51 10.93
CA GLU A 10 -7.81 -2.25 12.05
C GLU A 10 -7.88 -1.42 13.34
N PHE A 11 -6.88 -0.59 13.60
CA PHE A 11 -6.71 0.09 14.88
C PHE A 11 -6.79 1.62 14.81
N GLY A 12 -6.81 2.21 13.62
CA GLY A 12 -6.80 3.66 13.42
C GLY A 12 -5.51 4.38 13.86
N MET A 13 -4.48 3.63 14.23
CA MET A 13 -3.23 4.17 14.78
C MET A 13 -2.16 4.46 13.72
N GLY A 14 -2.21 3.81 12.56
CA GLY A 14 -1.13 3.83 11.58
C GLY A 14 -0.76 5.24 11.09
N MET A 15 -1.74 6.05 10.75
CA MET A 15 -1.52 7.42 10.30
C MET A 15 -0.87 8.28 11.40
N LYS A 16 -1.39 8.21 12.63
CA LYS A 16 -0.88 8.99 13.75
C LYS A 16 0.57 8.63 14.07
N SER A 17 0.86 7.32 14.23
CA SER A 17 2.21 6.84 14.53
C SER A 17 3.21 7.20 13.43
N ALA A 18 2.83 7.03 12.16
CA ALA A 18 3.69 7.40 11.05
C ALA A 18 3.96 8.91 11.00
N SER A 19 2.93 9.75 11.18
CA SER A 19 3.10 11.20 11.16
C SER A 19 4.04 11.68 12.26
N ILE A 20 3.88 11.19 13.50
CA ILE A 20 4.74 11.52 14.64
C ILE A 20 6.20 11.08 14.40
N TRP A 21 6.40 9.93 13.76
CA TRP A 21 7.74 9.44 13.41
C TRP A 21 8.50 10.37 12.47
N PHE A 22 7.79 11.03 11.56
CA PHE A 22 8.42 11.92 10.57
C PHE A 22 8.45 13.39 11.00
N SER A 23 7.50 13.82 11.84
CA SER A 23 7.32 15.25 12.14
C SER A 23 6.66 15.47 13.51
N PRO A 24 7.13 16.45 14.29
CA PRO A 24 6.45 16.87 15.51
C PRO A 24 5.22 17.76 15.24
N TYR A 25 5.08 18.26 14.00
CA TYR A 25 3.98 19.17 13.62
C TYR A 25 3.34 18.71 12.29
N TRP A 26 2.07 18.38 12.31
CA TRP A 26 1.34 17.94 11.13
C TRP A 26 -0.14 18.33 11.19
N THR A 27 -0.75 18.45 10.01
CA THR A 27 -2.17 18.76 9.87
C THR A 27 -2.86 17.69 9.05
N VAL A 28 -4.11 17.42 9.39
CA VAL A 28 -5.04 16.62 8.58
C VAL A 28 -6.21 17.49 8.19
N THR A 29 -6.37 17.70 6.91
CA THR A 29 -7.55 18.37 6.35
C THR A 29 -8.40 17.33 5.63
N THR A 30 -9.66 17.24 5.97
CA THR A 30 -10.56 16.23 5.37
C THR A 30 -11.94 16.80 5.09
N GLN A 31 -12.51 16.33 4.00
CA GLN A 31 -13.87 16.62 3.57
C GLN A 31 -14.55 15.32 3.14
N ALA A 32 -15.75 15.04 3.62
CA ALA A 32 -16.53 13.93 3.13
C ALA A 32 -17.13 14.25 1.74
N ILE A 33 -17.41 13.21 0.97
CA ILE A 33 -18.13 13.35 -0.32
C ILE A 33 -19.47 14.05 -0.05
N ASP A 34 -19.81 14.98 -0.93
CA ASP A 34 -21.03 15.79 -0.89
C ASP A 34 -21.21 16.67 0.36
N SER A 35 -20.20 16.75 1.23
CA SER A 35 -20.19 17.69 2.34
C SER A 35 -19.81 19.09 1.87
N SER A 36 -20.47 20.11 2.44
CA SER A 36 -20.05 21.50 2.31
C SER A 36 -19.06 21.94 3.39
N LEU A 37 -18.68 21.04 4.30
CA LEU A 37 -17.79 21.33 5.40
C LEU A 37 -16.46 20.59 5.27
N GLU A 38 -15.38 21.32 5.49
CA GLU A 38 -14.01 20.85 5.59
C GLU A 38 -13.55 20.95 7.03
N TYR A 39 -12.92 19.92 7.53
CA TYR A 39 -12.38 19.84 8.89
C TYR A 39 -10.87 19.78 8.84
N GLN A 40 -10.21 20.66 9.59
CA GLN A 40 -8.75 20.64 9.73
C GLN A 40 -8.36 20.41 11.19
N TYR A 41 -7.56 19.39 11.43
CA TYR A 41 -6.95 19.08 12.71
C TYR A 41 -5.47 19.37 12.66
N THR A 42 -4.97 20.12 13.63
CA THR A 42 -3.53 20.39 13.79
C THR A 42 -3.00 19.63 15.00
N PHE A 43 -1.93 18.91 14.77
CA PHE A 43 -1.18 18.18 15.79
C PHE A 43 0.18 18.87 15.95
N ASP A 44 0.42 19.42 17.13
CA ASP A 44 1.72 19.94 17.56
C ASP A 44 2.09 19.20 18.85
N LEU A 45 3.17 18.42 18.81
CA LEU A 45 3.59 17.62 19.97
C LEU A 45 3.96 18.50 21.16
N ASP A 46 4.46 19.71 20.91
CA ASP A 46 4.81 20.67 21.97
C ASP A 46 3.57 21.24 22.69
N GLU A 47 2.40 21.17 22.05
CA GLU A 47 1.13 21.70 22.56
C GLU A 47 0.13 20.62 23.01
N VAL A 48 0.29 19.37 22.55
CA VAL A 48 -0.67 18.27 22.82
C VAL A 48 -0.84 18.00 24.31
N GLU A 49 0.23 18.12 25.09
CA GLU A 49 0.18 17.92 26.54
C GLU A 49 -0.65 19.02 27.23
N LYS A 50 -0.57 20.26 26.73
CA LYS A 50 -1.30 21.41 27.29
C LYS A 50 -2.80 21.32 27.09
N VAL A 51 -3.26 20.65 26.03
CA VAL A 51 -4.68 20.49 25.72
C VAL A 51 -5.25 19.15 26.18
N ASN A 52 -4.54 18.44 27.06
CA ASN A 52 -4.96 17.10 27.56
C ASN A 52 -5.33 16.13 26.42
N GLY A 53 -4.62 16.20 25.30
CA GLY A 53 -4.83 15.34 24.13
C GLY A 53 -6.14 15.58 23.35
N ARG A 54 -6.92 16.60 23.69
CA ARG A 54 -8.13 16.96 22.94
C ARG A 54 -7.79 17.97 21.85
N LEU A 55 -8.13 17.59 20.62
CA LEU A 55 -7.98 18.47 19.45
C LEU A 55 -9.35 18.92 18.97
N THR A 56 -9.52 20.23 18.82
CA THR A 56 -10.71 20.80 18.20
C THR A 56 -10.40 21.12 16.74
N PRO A 57 -11.24 20.69 15.79
CA PRO A 57 -11.02 21.01 14.40
C PRO A 57 -11.34 22.48 14.12
N GLU A 58 -10.58 23.06 13.19
CA GLU A 58 -11.05 24.22 12.46
C GLU A 58 -12.03 23.74 11.40
N ILE A 59 -13.19 24.39 11.32
CA ILE A 59 -14.24 24.05 10.35
C ILE A 59 -14.34 25.20 9.36
N LYS A 60 -14.34 24.87 8.07
CA LYS A 60 -14.44 25.84 6.97
C LYS A 60 -15.52 25.38 5.97
N ASP A 61 -16.20 26.34 5.37
CA ASP A 61 -17.06 26.07 4.24
C ASP A 61 -16.25 25.71 3.00
N SER A 62 -16.65 24.65 2.33
CA SER A 62 -16.04 24.20 1.08
C SER A 62 -17.02 24.29 -0.08
N LYS A 63 -16.54 24.81 -1.21
CA LYS A 63 -17.30 24.82 -2.47
C LYS A 63 -17.17 23.52 -3.25
N SER A 64 -16.19 22.68 -2.90
CA SER A 64 -15.99 21.39 -3.54
C SER A 64 -16.98 20.36 -2.99
N LYS A 65 -17.50 19.50 -3.86
CA LYS A 65 -18.28 18.31 -3.45
C LYS A 65 -17.44 17.03 -3.45
N LYS A 66 -16.16 17.14 -3.78
CA LYS A 66 -15.25 15.96 -3.80
C LYS A 66 -14.77 15.67 -2.40
N GLY A 67 -14.90 14.41 -1.96
CA GLY A 67 -14.29 13.93 -0.74
C GLY A 67 -12.78 13.80 -0.91
N TYR A 68 -12.03 14.21 0.12
CA TYR A 68 -10.58 14.06 0.16
C TYR A 68 -10.04 14.07 1.58
N THR A 69 -8.81 13.61 1.73
CA THR A 69 -8.01 13.80 2.94
C THR A 69 -6.60 14.23 2.52
N LYS A 70 -6.15 15.35 3.08
CA LYS A 70 -4.81 15.92 2.89
C LYS A 70 -4.04 15.83 4.20
N ILE A 71 -2.83 15.32 4.16
CA ILE A 71 -1.92 15.27 5.30
C ILE A 71 -0.69 16.10 4.95
N GLU A 72 -0.37 17.07 5.78
CA GLU A 72 0.81 17.92 5.63
C GLU A 72 1.72 17.73 6.83
N LEU A 73 2.95 17.33 6.59
CA LEU A 73 3.99 17.18 7.60
C LEU A 73 4.95 18.39 7.51
N ARG A 74 5.17 19.07 8.62
CA ARG A 74 6.07 20.23 8.68
C ARG A 74 7.12 19.99 9.75
N ARG A 75 8.26 20.67 9.67
CA ARG A 75 9.39 20.49 10.61
C ARG A 75 9.89 19.02 10.61
N LEU A 76 10.06 18.42 9.43
CA LEU A 76 10.50 17.02 9.30
C LEU A 76 11.82 16.78 10.05
N HIS A 77 11.90 15.68 10.79
CA HIS A 77 13.13 15.26 11.50
C HIS A 77 14.29 14.98 10.54
N SER A 78 13.99 14.55 9.31
CA SER A 78 15.00 14.24 8.30
C SER A 78 14.51 14.59 6.91
N LYS A 79 15.43 15.05 6.05
CA LYS A 79 15.15 15.26 4.63
C LYS A 79 15.32 13.94 3.86
N MET A 80 14.38 13.63 2.98
CA MET A 80 14.50 12.48 2.08
C MET A 80 15.48 12.81 0.95
N VAL A 81 16.39 11.88 0.64
CA VAL A 81 17.35 11.98 -0.45
C VAL A 81 16.97 11.05 -1.60
N GLY A 82 17.50 11.32 -2.82
CA GLY A 82 17.05 10.66 -4.05
C GLY A 82 17.02 9.12 -4.04
N LYS A 83 18.06 8.46 -3.48
CA LYS A 83 18.10 6.99 -3.37
C LYS A 83 16.98 6.43 -2.47
N THR A 84 16.62 7.17 -1.41
CA THR A 84 15.53 6.82 -0.50
C THR A 84 14.18 6.96 -1.20
N ILE A 85 14.01 8.01 -2.01
CA ILE A 85 12.78 8.25 -2.77
C ILE A 85 12.49 7.08 -3.72
N LYS A 86 13.51 6.59 -4.45
CA LYS A 86 13.33 5.43 -5.33
C LYS A 86 12.86 4.21 -4.56
N LYS A 87 13.51 3.88 -3.44
CA LYS A 87 13.12 2.75 -2.57
C LYS A 87 11.69 2.89 -2.05
N ILE A 88 11.27 4.12 -1.69
CA ILE A 88 9.90 4.38 -1.24
C ILE A 88 8.91 4.11 -2.37
N LYS A 89 9.17 4.59 -3.59
CA LYS A 89 8.31 4.33 -4.75
C LYS A 89 8.18 2.83 -5.02
N ASP A 90 9.30 2.12 -5.08
CA ASP A 90 9.33 0.67 -5.33
C ASP A 90 8.53 -0.08 -4.24
N HIS A 91 8.75 0.28 -2.98
CA HIS A 91 8.07 -0.35 -1.84
C HIS A 91 6.56 -0.08 -1.82
N ILE A 92 6.12 1.16 -2.06
CA ILE A 92 4.70 1.50 -2.14
C ILE A 92 4.04 0.75 -3.30
N SER A 93 4.67 0.72 -4.47
CA SER A 93 4.17 -0.01 -5.63
C SER A 93 4.04 -1.51 -5.35
N SER A 94 5.00 -2.09 -4.63
CA SER A 94 4.97 -3.49 -4.22
C SER A 94 3.84 -3.79 -3.23
N ILE A 95 3.68 -2.98 -2.17
CA ILE A 95 2.63 -3.17 -1.15
C ILE A 95 1.23 -3.15 -1.77
N TYR A 96 1.00 -2.21 -2.68
CA TYR A 96 -0.32 -1.98 -3.29
C TYR A 96 -0.48 -2.60 -4.68
N ARG A 97 0.43 -3.47 -5.12
CA ARG A 97 0.46 -4.03 -6.48
C ARG A 97 -0.86 -4.66 -6.94
N CYS A 98 -1.60 -5.32 -6.05
CA CYS A 98 -2.89 -5.89 -6.40
C CYS A 98 -3.92 -4.82 -6.77
N PHE A 99 -3.92 -3.70 -6.07
CA PHE A 99 -4.84 -2.59 -6.33
C PHE A 99 -4.42 -1.79 -7.58
N LEU A 100 -3.11 -1.58 -7.78
CA LEU A 100 -2.58 -0.90 -8.96
C LEU A 100 -2.89 -1.69 -10.24
N ARG A 101 -2.65 -3.01 -10.25
CA ARG A 101 -2.96 -3.86 -11.41
C ARG A 101 -4.45 -3.92 -11.74
N THR A 102 -5.32 -3.87 -10.75
CA THR A 102 -6.77 -3.88 -10.94
C THR A 102 -7.36 -2.49 -11.17
N LYS A 103 -6.52 -1.46 -11.20
CA LYS A 103 -6.93 -0.05 -11.34
C LYS A 103 -7.96 0.41 -10.30
N LYS A 104 -7.94 -0.22 -9.11
CA LYS A 104 -8.77 0.18 -7.97
C LYS A 104 -8.13 1.28 -7.14
N LEU A 105 -6.84 1.52 -7.35
CA LEU A 105 -6.04 2.54 -6.71
C LEU A 105 -5.11 3.15 -7.75
N GLU A 106 -5.03 4.45 -7.78
CA GLU A 106 -4.03 5.24 -8.48
C GLU A 106 -3.16 5.92 -7.43
N ILE A 107 -1.85 5.82 -7.58
CA ILE A 107 -0.88 6.47 -6.69
C ILE A 107 -0.01 7.37 -7.55
N ILE A 108 -0.03 8.67 -7.25
CA ILE A 108 0.83 9.66 -7.87
C ILE A 108 1.87 10.10 -6.84
N PHE A 109 3.13 10.01 -7.18
CA PHE A 109 4.24 10.41 -6.33
C PHE A 109 5.08 11.47 -7.06
N ASN A 110 5.04 12.72 -6.60
CA ASN A 110 5.70 13.85 -7.27
C ASN A 110 5.36 13.90 -8.78
N ASP A 111 4.08 13.93 -9.09
CA ASP A 111 3.53 13.99 -10.46
C ASP A 111 3.82 12.77 -11.34
N GLU A 112 4.39 11.70 -10.79
CA GLU A 112 4.66 10.44 -11.49
C GLU A 112 3.68 9.35 -11.00
N GLU A 113 2.94 8.75 -11.93
CA GLU A 113 2.07 7.62 -11.64
C GLU A 113 2.90 6.38 -11.31
N LEU A 114 2.70 5.82 -10.11
CA LEU A 114 3.33 4.57 -9.71
C LEU A 114 2.64 3.38 -10.35
N LYS A 115 3.43 2.50 -10.96
CA LYS A 115 2.98 1.26 -11.58
C LYS A 115 3.69 0.09 -10.97
N PHE A 116 3.07 -1.06 -11.03
CA PHE A 116 3.70 -2.32 -10.67
C PHE A 116 3.61 -3.29 -11.84
N GLU A 117 4.75 -3.60 -12.40
CA GLU A 117 4.90 -4.68 -13.39
C GLU A 117 5.09 -5.99 -12.63
N GLY A 118 4.24 -6.98 -12.93
CA GLY A 118 4.34 -8.29 -12.31
C GLY A 118 5.64 -9.01 -12.70
N PRO A 119 5.99 -10.10 -12.02
CA PRO A 119 7.13 -10.90 -12.41
C PRO A 119 6.95 -11.46 -13.83
N ASP A 120 7.99 -11.35 -14.63
CA ASP A 120 8.05 -11.98 -15.95
C ASP A 120 8.20 -13.51 -15.74
N ILE A 121 7.13 -14.26 -16.03
CA ILE A 121 7.08 -15.72 -15.83
C ILE A 121 7.72 -16.41 -17.03
N LEU A 122 8.52 -17.43 -16.75
CA LEU A 122 9.17 -18.24 -17.78
C LEU A 122 8.12 -18.86 -18.71
N GLN A 123 8.34 -18.64 -20.00
CA GLN A 123 7.65 -19.32 -21.08
C GLN A 123 8.66 -20.21 -21.80
N ALA A 124 8.50 -21.51 -21.69
CA ALA A 124 9.41 -22.48 -22.26
C ALA A 124 8.67 -23.79 -22.57
N VAL A 125 9.23 -24.55 -23.47
CA VAL A 125 8.77 -25.91 -23.77
C VAL A 125 9.05 -26.80 -22.57
N GLU A 126 8.15 -27.71 -22.23
CA GLU A 126 8.38 -28.74 -21.23
C GLU A 126 9.47 -29.71 -21.74
N ALA A 127 10.71 -29.47 -21.34
CA ALA A 127 11.83 -30.35 -21.68
C ALA A 127 11.96 -31.47 -20.66
N TRP A 128 11.09 -32.49 -20.73
CA TRP A 128 11.27 -33.75 -20.01
C TRP A 128 11.58 -34.87 -21.00
N PRO A 129 12.36 -35.90 -20.61
CA PRO A 129 13.05 -36.81 -21.56
C PRO A 129 12.16 -37.62 -22.49
N GLU A 130 10.85 -37.65 -22.33
CA GLU A 130 9.96 -38.57 -23.03
C GLU A 130 8.90 -37.93 -23.93
N GLY A 131 8.96 -36.64 -24.19
CA GLY A 131 7.93 -35.97 -24.97
C GLY A 131 8.44 -34.96 -25.97
N ASN A 132 8.24 -35.19 -27.25
CA ASN A 132 8.30 -34.20 -28.31
C ASN A 132 7.17 -33.14 -28.14
N LYS A 133 7.12 -32.48 -26.98
CA LYS A 133 6.18 -31.39 -26.78
C LYS A 133 6.80 -30.11 -27.34
N THR A 134 6.22 -29.58 -28.38
CA THR A 134 6.59 -28.33 -29.04
C THR A 134 5.79 -27.15 -28.46
N GLU A 135 4.86 -27.41 -27.54
CA GLU A 135 3.98 -26.42 -26.97
C GLU A 135 4.73 -25.59 -25.90
N VAL A 136 4.72 -24.26 -26.03
CA VAL A 136 5.29 -23.35 -25.05
C VAL A 136 4.30 -23.18 -23.91
N LEU A 137 4.72 -23.52 -22.70
CA LEU A 137 3.94 -23.40 -21.49
C LEU A 137 4.40 -22.20 -20.66
N GLU A 138 3.45 -21.51 -20.02
CA GLU A 138 3.76 -20.59 -18.93
C GLU A 138 4.05 -21.40 -17.66
N TRP A 139 5.27 -21.31 -17.14
CA TRP A 139 5.71 -22.02 -15.94
C TRP A 139 5.11 -21.42 -14.68
N LYS A 140 3.80 -21.53 -14.56
CA LYS A 140 2.98 -21.02 -13.49
C LYS A 140 1.93 -22.03 -13.08
N LYS A 141 1.87 -22.34 -11.78
CA LYS A 141 0.88 -23.30 -11.23
C LYS A 141 0.01 -22.61 -10.19
N PRO A 142 -1.32 -22.63 -10.33
CA PRO A 142 -2.22 -22.11 -9.33
C PRO A 142 -2.15 -22.96 -8.05
N ILE A 143 -2.33 -22.31 -6.92
CA ILE A 143 -2.40 -22.95 -5.59
C ILE A 143 -3.70 -22.50 -4.93
N SER A 144 -4.41 -23.48 -4.34
CA SER A 144 -5.57 -23.22 -3.49
C SER A 144 -5.64 -24.28 -2.43
N PHE A 145 -5.69 -23.88 -1.16
CA PHE A 145 -5.86 -24.80 -0.03
C PHE A 145 -6.51 -24.09 1.15
N SER A 146 -7.04 -24.88 2.08
CA SER A 146 -7.57 -24.37 3.34
C SER A 146 -6.65 -24.76 4.50
N VAL A 147 -6.51 -23.87 5.46
CA VAL A 147 -5.78 -24.14 6.70
C VAL A 147 -6.73 -24.55 7.82
N SER A 148 -6.20 -25.17 8.87
CA SER A 148 -6.97 -25.81 9.94
C SER A 148 -7.96 -24.90 10.67
N ASN A 149 -7.74 -23.59 10.65
CA ASN A 149 -8.66 -22.60 11.23
C ASN A 149 -9.81 -22.15 10.30
N GLY A 150 -9.99 -22.83 9.16
CA GLY A 150 -11.02 -22.50 8.17
C GLY A 150 -10.67 -21.39 7.19
N ALA A 151 -9.50 -20.74 7.33
CA ALA A 151 -9.06 -19.76 6.36
C ALA A 151 -8.61 -20.41 5.05
N SER A 152 -8.85 -19.75 3.91
CA SER A 152 -8.43 -20.23 2.60
C SER A 152 -7.28 -19.39 2.06
N VAL A 153 -6.31 -20.07 1.44
CA VAL A 153 -5.18 -19.45 0.75
C VAL A 153 -5.31 -19.74 -0.74
N ARG A 154 -5.17 -18.69 -1.56
CA ARG A 154 -5.19 -18.79 -3.03
C ARG A 154 -4.02 -18.00 -3.58
N GLY A 155 -3.42 -18.53 -4.62
CA GLY A 155 -2.30 -17.87 -5.28
C GLY A 155 -1.72 -18.70 -6.40
N PHE A 156 -0.45 -18.53 -6.67
CA PHE A 156 0.28 -19.33 -7.63
C PHE A 156 1.76 -19.42 -7.25
N VAL A 157 2.41 -20.49 -7.73
CA VAL A 157 3.88 -20.55 -7.85
C VAL A 157 4.25 -20.36 -9.30
N GLY A 158 5.39 -19.68 -9.55
CA GLY A 158 5.88 -19.51 -10.91
C GLY A 158 7.39 -19.46 -10.96
N ILE A 159 7.96 -19.86 -12.09
CA ILE A 159 9.38 -19.73 -12.38
C ILE A 159 9.57 -18.40 -13.12
N ARG A 160 10.46 -17.57 -12.65
CA ARG A 160 10.78 -16.28 -13.31
C ARG A 160 11.64 -16.53 -14.53
N LYS A 161 11.39 -15.79 -15.61
CA LYS A 161 12.21 -15.80 -16.82
C LYS A 161 13.66 -15.43 -16.54
N LYS A 162 13.87 -14.48 -15.61
CA LYS A 162 15.18 -14.08 -15.13
C LYS A 162 15.26 -14.32 -13.63
N GLY A 163 16.25 -15.09 -13.19
CA GLY A 163 16.49 -15.35 -11.77
C GLY A 163 16.87 -14.06 -11.02
N SER A 164 16.36 -13.92 -9.80
CA SER A 164 16.66 -12.79 -8.93
C SER A 164 16.53 -13.23 -7.48
N ILE A 165 17.63 -13.26 -6.75
CA ILE A 165 17.64 -13.62 -5.33
C ILE A 165 16.75 -12.66 -4.50
N PRO A 166 16.85 -11.33 -4.64
CA PRO A 166 16.03 -10.42 -3.84
C PRO A 166 14.52 -10.54 -4.10
N GLN A 167 14.15 -11.03 -5.29
CA GLN A 167 12.75 -11.16 -5.71
C GLN A 167 12.24 -12.61 -5.69
N ALA A 168 13.07 -13.56 -5.23
CA ALA A 168 12.66 -14.94 -5.00
C ALA A 168 11.99 -15.08 -3.64
N GLY A 169 11.08 -16.05 -3.51
CA GLY A 169 10.41 -16.36 -2.27
C GLY A 169 8.90 -16.12 -2.33
N PHE A 170 8.30 -16.01 -1.16
CA PHE A 170 6.86 -15.83 -1.02
C PHE A 170 6.48 -14.37 -0.97
N SER A 171 5.29 -14.07 -1.49
CA SER A 171 4.62 -12.77 -1.30
C SER A 171 3.25 -13.05 -0.74
N LEU A 172 3.03 -12.70 0.52
CA LEU A 172 1.79 -12.96 1.23
C LEU A 172 0.92 -11.71 1.25
N PHE A 173 -0.35 -11.89 0.90
CA PHE A 173 -1.32 -10.80 0.82
C PHE A 173 -2.47 -11.07 1.78
N ARG A 174 -2.89 -10.02 2.47
CA ARG A 174 -4.17 -9.99 3.20
C ARG A 174 -5.00 -8.83 2.67
N ARG A 175 -6.24 -9.11 2.25
CA ARG A 175 -7.11 -8.09 1.64
C ARG A 175 -6.44 -7.33 0.49
N ASN A 176 -5.69 -8.04 -0.36
CA ASN A 176 -4.92 -7.52 -1.50
C ASN A 176 -3.74 -6.57 -1.14
N ARG A 177 -3.42 -6.39 0.13
CA ARG A 177 -2.22 -5.67 0.57
C ARG A 177 -1.13 -6.68 0.89
N LEU A 178 0.08 -6.44 0.39
CA LEU A 178 1.26 -7.22 0.76
C LEU A 178 1.52 -7.04 2.26
N ILE A 179 1.67 -8.15 2.98
CA ILE A 179 1.98 -8.16 4.41
C ILE A 179 3.36 -8.73 4.69
N GLU A 180 3.84 -9.61 3.83
CA GLU A 180 5.17 -10.20 3.94
C GLU A 180 5.63 -10.67 2.56
N GLY A 181 6.94 -10.60 2.31
CA GLY A 181 7.57 -11.18 1.13
C GLY A 181 8.47 -10.24 0.37
N SER A 182 8.93 -10.72 -0.78
CA SER A 182 9.85 -10.00 -1.66
C SER A 182 9.16 -8.81 -2.36
N ASP A 183 9.88 -7.73 -2.40
CA ASP A 183 9.54 -6.52 -3.18
C ASP A 183 9.80 -6.73 -4.68
#